data_8bb7c7039eef1df438aab65fa7657fa9
#
_entry.id   8bb7c7039eef1df438aab65fa7657fa9
#
_cell.length_a   1.000
_cell.length_b   1.000
_cell.length_c   1.000
_cell.angle_alpha   90.00
_cell.angle_beta   90.00
_cell.angle_gamma   90.00
#
_symmetry.space_group_name_H-M   'P 1'
#
loop_
_entity.id
_entity.type
_entity.pdbx_description
1 polymer ?
#
loop_
_entity_poly.entity_id
_entity_poly.type
_entity_poly.pdbx_seq_one_letter_code
_entity_poly.pdbx_strand_id
1 'polypeptide(L)'
;MSWTINRQGQFKKQDPNKVCVWVYGLFTDVDGDYIKKPMRECTGKEITEEWLYHLGVPTDQIEELATNSARCVPTMMPYITAFFMPRTKGDRPDVIPDGCVNFAFLGQFADTPRDTVFTTEYSVRTAREAVDGLLGVNRGVP
;
A
#
# COMPACT_ATOMS: atom_id res chain seq x y z
N MET A 1 -5.63 10.26 5.86
CA MET A 1 -5.31 8.93 6.43
C MET A 1 -6.45 7.97 6.10
N SER A 2 -6.13 6.73 5.76
CA SER A 2 -7.13 5.67 5.51
C SER A 2 -6.76 4.43 6.35
N TRP A 3 -7.74 3.62 6.71
CA TRP A 3 -7.49 2.45 7.55
C TRP A 3 -8.45 1.30 7.25
N THR A 4 -7.98 0.10 7.57
CA THR A 4 -8.78 -1.13 7.52
C THR A 4 -8.61 -1.90 8.83
N ILE A 5 -9.70 -2.18 9.49
CA ILE A 5 -9.73 -3.04 10.69
C ILE A 5 -10.09 -4.44 10.25
N ASN A 6 -9.16 -5.36 10.37
CA ASN A 6 -9.39 -6.74 10.00
C ASN A 6 -10.31 -7.43 11.01
N ARG A 7 -11.31 -8.13 10.50
CA ARG A 7 -12.26 -8.88 11.34
C ARG A 7 -11.55 -9.95 12.15
N GLN A 8 -11.93 -10.13 13.42
CA GLN A 8 -11.41 -11.21 14.25
C GLN A 8 -11.60 -12.58 13.60
N GLY A 9 -10.61 -13.47 13.81
CA GLY A 9 -10.57 -14.79 13.22
C GLY A 9 -10.04 -14.86 11.78
N GLN A 10 -9.67 -13.73 11.17
CA GLN A 10 -9.09 -13.71 9.82
C GLN A 10 -7.72 -14.38 9.77
N PHE A 11 -6.93 -14.26 10.82
CA PHE A 11 -5.60 -14.87 10.90
C PHE A 11 -5.62 -16.03 11.89
N LYS A 12 -5.18 -17.22 11.45
CA LYS A 12 -5.26 -18.48 12.22
C LYS A 12 -4.61 -18.46 13.61
N LYS A 13 -3.59 -17.60 13.81
CA LYS A 13 -2.82 -17.48 15.05
C LYS A 13 -3.02 -16.14 15.75
N GLN A 14 -4.04 -15.39 15.35
CA GLN A 14 -4.33 -14.12 15.99
C GLN A 14 -4.88 -14.34 17.39
N ASP A 15 -4.30 -13.64 18.37
CA ASP A 15 -4.83 -13.57 19.73
C ASP A 15 -6.26 -12.99 19.68
N PRO A 16 -7.26 -13.64 20.30
CA PRO A 16 -8.64 -13.18 20.28
C PRO A 16 -8.86 -11.79 20.88
N ASN A 17 -7.93 -11.33 21.73
CA ASN A 17 -7.97 -10.02 22.36
C ASN A 17 -7.21 -8.94 21.57
N LYS A 18 -6.70 -9.26 20.40
CA LYS A 18 -5.94 -8.33 19.54
C LYS A 18 -6.60 -8.13 18.20
N VAL A 19 -6.58 -6.91 17.73
CA VAL A 19 -7.06 -6.53 16.40
C VAL A 19 -5.88 -6.10 15.54
N CYS A 20 -5.81 -6.60 14.32
CA CYS A 20 -4.86 -6.13 13.34
C CYS A 20 -5.47 -4.97 12.54
N VAL A 21 -4.81 -3.85 12.54
CA VAL A 21 -5.24 -2.65 11.81
C VAL A 21 -4.17 -2.26 10.81
N TRP A 22 -4.59 -2.01 9.59
CA TRP A 22 -3.74 -1.41 8.56
C TRP A 22 -4.12 0.05 8.39
N VAL A 23 -3.15 0.93 8.60
CA VAL A 23 -3.31 2.38 8.43
C VAL A 23 -2.33 2.84 7.37
N TYR A 24 -2.75 3.70 6.46
CA TYR A 24 -1.85 4.31 5.50
C TYR A 24 -2.18 5.79 5.23
N GLY A 25 -1.15 6.56 4.91
CA GLY A 25 -1.23 7.93 4.45
C GLY A 25 -0.53 8.09 3.12
N LEU A 26 -1.09 8.93 2.24
CA LEU A 26 -0.52 9.22 0.92
C LEU A 26 0.24 10.54 0.91
N PHE A 27 -0.17 11.50 1.71
CA PHE A 27 0.45 12.83 1.83
C PHE A 27 1.36 12.87 3.05
N THR A 28 2.45 12.12 3.00
CA THR A 28 3.33 11.87 4.13
C THR A 28 4.22 13.05 4.52
N ASP A 29 4.22 14.12 3.71
CA ASP A 29 4.96 15.37 3.93
C ASP A 29 4.12 16.47 4.62
N VAL A 30 2.82 16.20 4.79
CA VAL A 30 1.90 17.16 5.43
C VAL A 30 1.80 16.82 6.91
N ASP A 31 1.79 17.86 7.74
CA ASP A 31 1.62 17.70 9.19
C ASP A 31 0.27 17.07 9.53
N GLY A 32 0.27 16.22 10.56
CA GLY A 32 -0.96 15.67 11.11
C GLY A 32 -1.83 16.74 11.79
N ASP A 33 -3.10 16.44 11.98
CA ASP A 33 -4.03 17.34 12.65
C ASP A 33 -3.84 17.37 14.16
N TYR A 34 -3.38 16.29 14.76
CA TYR A 34 -3.12 16.14 16.18
C TYR A 34 -1.62 16.25 16.51
N ILE A 35 -0.79 15.43 15.87
CA ILE A 35 0.65 15.33 16.16
C ILE A 35 1.45 16.54 15.62
N LYS A 36 0.94 17.28 14.66
CA LYS A 36 1.62 18.48 14.08
C LYS A 36 3.02 18.18 13.55
N LYS A 37 3.18 17.01 12.91
CA LYS A 37 4.42 16.51 12.38
C LYS A 37 4.14 15.67 11.14
N PRO A 38 4.98 15.72 10.07
CA PRO A 38 4.80 14.91 8.88
C PRO A 38 4.82 13.42 9.21
N MET A 39 3.91 12.63 8.62
CA MET A 39 3.78 11.20 8.92
C MET A 39 5.08 10.43 8.74
N ARG A 40 5.90 10.78 7.74
CA ARG A 40 7.21 10.16 7.48
C ARG A 40 8.21 10.28 8.63
N GLU A 41 8.05 11.27 9.49
CA GLU A 41 8.92 11.56 10.63
C GLU A 41 8.33 11.02 11.93
N CYS A 42 7.10 10.50 11.89
CA CYS A 42 6.41 10.02 13.07
C CYS A 42 6.90 8.63 13.49
N THR A 43 6.97 8.44 14.80
CA THR A 43 7.09 7.11 15.41
C THR A 43 5.78 6.34 15.30
N GLY A 44 5.81 5.03 15.52
CA GLY A 44 4.59 4.22 15.53
C GLY A 44 3.57 4.67 16.59
N LYS A 45 4.05 5.16 17.75
CA LYS A 45 3.18 5.74 18.79
C LYS A 45 2.47 6.98 18.26
N GLU A 46 3.20 7.93 17.69
CA GLU A 46 2.63 9.18 17.14
C GLU A 46 1.62 8.90 16.00
N ILE A 47 1.89 7.94 15.13
CA ILE A 47 0.94 7.50 14.10
C ILE A 47 -0.34 6.93 14.74
N THR A 48 -0.21 6.18 15.82
CA THR A 48 -1.35 5.63 16.54
C THR A 48 -2.16 6.74 17.22
N GLU A 49 -1.50 7.71 17.83
CA GLU A 49 -2.15 8.87 18.47
C GLU A 49 -2.95 9.69 17.45
N GLU A 50 -2.36 9.98 16.29
CA GLU A 50 -3.05 10.66 15.19
C GLU A 50 -4.27 9.86 14.71
N TRP A 51 -4.14 8.55 14.57
CA TRP A 51 -5.24 7.68 14.16
C TRP A 51 -6.36 7.63 15.19
N LEU A 52 -6.04 7.53 16.49
CA LEU A 52 -7.02 7.55 17.58
C LEU A 52 -7.77 8.89 17.63
N TYR A 53 -7.07 9.99 17.39
CA TYR A 53 -7.68 11.30 17.26
C TYR A 53 -8.74 11.33 16.15
N HIS A 54 -8.41 10.82 14.97
CA HIS A 54 -9.36 10.74 13.85
C HIS A 54 -10.51 9.75 14.06
N LEU A 55 -10.37 8.81 14.98
CA LEU A 55 -11.48 7.95 15.42
C LEU A 55 -12.40 8.64 16.44
N GLY A 56 -12.05 9.83 16.91
CA GLY A 56 -12.83 10.58 17.90
C GLY A 56 -12.59 10.14 19.34
N VAL A 57 -11.46 9.51 19.63
CA VAL A 57 -11.06 9.20 21.01
C VAL A 57 -10.81 10.50 21.76
N PRO A 58 -11.31 10.66 23.02
CA PRO A 58 -11.01 11.83 23.83
C PRO A 58 -9.51 12.05 23.97
N THR A 59 -9.08 13.31 23.80
CA THR A 59 -7.65 13.67 23.74
C THR A 59 -6.86 13.32 25.00
N ASP A 60 -7.51 13.32 26.14
CA ASP A 60 -6.94 12.92 27.44
C ASP A 60 -6.67 11.42 27.57
N GLN A 61 -7.23 10.60 26.68
CA GLN A 61 -7.04 9.13 26.69
C GLN A 61 -6.09 8.65 25.58
N ILE A 62 -5.82 9.47 24.58
CA ILE A 62 -5.07 9.07 23.37
C ILE A 62 -3.67 8.55 23.73
N GLU A 63 -2.91 9.28 24.53
CA GLU A 63 -1.54 8.91 24.86
C GLU A 63 -1.46 7.60 25.62
N GLU A 64 -2.36 7.39 26.58
CA GLU A 64 -2.41 6.15 27.36
C GLU A 64 -2.76 4.94 26.46
N LEU A 65 -3.77 5.07 25.61
CA LEU A 65 -4.18 4.01 24.68
C LEU A 65 -3.09 3.69 23.68
N ALA A 66 -2.46 4.69 23.09
CA ALA A 66 -1.37 4.50 22.14
C ALA A 66 -0.15 3.81 22.76
N THR A 67 0.11 4.07 24.04
CA THR A 67 1.26 3.50 24.76
C THR A 67 0.99 2.08 25.26
N ASN A 68 -0.18 1.83 25.84
CA ASN A 68 -0.45 0.60 26.60
C ASN A 68 -1.27 -0.43 25.81
N SER A 69 -2.04 0.00 24.82
CA SER A 69 -3.00 -0.86 24.13
C SER A 69 -2.69 -1.08 22.65
N ALA A 70 -1.69 -0.40 22.10
CA ALA A 70 -1.36 -0.49 20.68
C ALA A 70 0.14 -0.73 20.44
N ARG A 71 0.43 -1.40 19.33
CA ARG A 71 1.78 -1.51 18.78
C ARG A 71 1.73 -1.23 17.29
N CYS A 72 2.27 -0.13 16.88
CA CYS A 72 2.39 0.23 15.47
C CYS A 72 3.82 0.00 14.97
N VAL A 73 3.94 -0.62 13.81
CA VAL A 73 5.19 -0.78 13.06
C VAL A 73 5.11 0.14 11.85
N PRO A 74 5.75 1.31 11.88
CA PRO A 74 5.77 2.21 10.73
C PRO A 74 6.62 1.63 9.61
N THR A 75 6.12 1.74 8.40
CA THR A 75 6.82 1.28 7.20
C THR A 75 6.70 2.36 6.13
N MET A 76 7.83 2.89 5.68
CA MET A 76 7.87 3.82 4.56
C MET A 76 7.98 3.04 3.26
N MET A 77 6.99 3.22 2.39
CA MET A 77 6.96 2.62 1.05
C MET A 77 7.37 3.71 0.03
N PRO A 78 8.64 3.75 -0.41
CA PRO A 78 9.09 4.78 -1.32
C PRO A 78 8.34 4.68 -2.66
N TYR A 79 8.03 5.84 -3.22
CA TYR A 79 7.33 5.98 -4.51
C TYR A 79 5.92 5.37 -4.58
N ILE A 80 5.32 4.94 -3.48
CA ILE A 80 3.98 4.33 -3.48
C ILE A 80 2.92 5.27 -4.06
N THR A 81 3.05 6.56 -3.87
CA THR A 81 2.12 7.56 -4.41
C THR A 81 2.26 7.76 -5.92
N ALA A 82 3.33 7.29 -6.54
CA ALA A 82 3.57 7.47 -7.97
C ALA A 82 2.47 6.82 -8.85
N PHE A 83 1.82 5.79 -8.39
CA PHE A 83 0.74 5.15 -9.15
C PHE A 83 -0.57 5.95 -9.19
N PHE A 84 -0.72 6.97 -8.35
CA PHE A 84 -1.83 7.92 -8.42
C PHE A 84 -1.53 9.15 -9.29
N MET A 85 -0.28 9.33 -9.70
CA MET A 85 0.11 10.47 -10.52
C MET A 85 -0.37 10.31 -11.95
N PRO A 86 -0.76 11.40 -12.62
CA PRO A 86 -1.02 11.40 -14.05
C PRO A 86 0.16 10.81 -14.82
N ARG A 87 -0.14 10.03 -15.85
CA ARG A 87 0.86 9.44 -16.74
C ARG A 87 0.40 9.41 -18.17
N THR A 88 1.33 9.38 -19.10
CA THR A 88 1.09 9.14 -20.50
C THR A 88 1.60 7.75 -20.91
N LYS A 89 1.19 7.30 -22.08
CA LYS A 89 1.73 6.08 -22.67
C LYS A 89 3.25 6.22 -22.85
N GLY A 90 4.00 5.22 -22.35
CA GLY A 90 5.46 5.20 -22.42
C GLY A 90 6.17 5.78 -21.20
N ASP A 91 5.46 6.32 -20.20
CA ASP A 91 6.06 6.76 -18.93
C ASP A 91 6.55 5.58 -18.08
N ARG A 92 6.10 4.38 -18.40
CA ARG A 92 6.46 3.13 -17.72
C ARG A 92 7.00 2.13 -18.74
N PRO A 93 7.91 1.24 -18.32
CA PRO A 93 8.38 0.18 -19.21
C PRO A 93 7.23 -0.79 -19.55
N ASP A 94 7.21 -1.28 -20.76
CA ASP A 94 6.36 -2.42 -21.12
C ASP A 94 6.70 -3.62 -20.25
N VAL A 95 5.75 -4.56 -20.09
CA VAL A 95 5.97 -5.81 -19.34
C VAL A 95 7.20 -6.54 -19.87
N ILE A 96 7.37 -6.63 -21.18
CA ILE A 96 8.58 -7.12 -21.83
C ILE A 96 9.07 -6.01 -22.77
N PRO A 97 10.04 -5.18 -22.35
CA PRO A 97 10.58 -4.14 -23.22
C PRO A 97 11.25 -4.72 -24.46
N ASP A 98 11.28 -3.94 -25.53
CA ASP A 98 11.95 -4.31 -26.76
C ASP A 98 13.42 -4.72 -26.51
N GLY A 99 13.81 -5.87 -27.07
CA GLY A 99 15.14 -6.44 -26.90
C GLY A 99 15.35 -7.26 -25.63
N CYS A 100 14.37 -7.33 -24.73
CA CYS A 100 14.43 -8.23 -23.57
C CYS A 100 14.08 -9.66 -23.98
N VAL A 101 14.94 -10.62 -23.60
CA VAL A 101 14.81 -12.03 -23.99
C VAL A 101 14.36 -12.92 -22.84
N ASN A 102 14.78 -12.62 -21.61
CA ASN A 102 14.64 -13.54 -20.48
C ASN A 102 14.25 -12.86 -19.16
N PHE A 103 13.75 -11.64 -19.21
CA PHE A 103 13.18 -10.98 -18.04
C PHE A 103 11.99 -10.09 -18.41
N ALA A 104 11.17 -9.76 -17.42
CA ALA A 104 10.01 -8.90 -17.57
C ALA A 104 9.85 -8.00 -16.33
N PHE A 105 9.22 -6.84 -16.51
CA PHE A 105 8.75 -5.99 -15.44
C PHE A 105 7.33 -6.37 -15.05
N LEU A 106 7.05 -6.42 -13.75
CA LEU A 106 5.75 -6.82 -13.21
C LEU A 106 5.21 -5.77 -12.27
N GLY A 107 3.90 -5.81 -12.07
CA GLY A 107 3.22 -5.00 -11.09
C GLY A 107 2.91 -3.59 -11.60
N GLN A 108 2.59 -2.72 -10.67
CA GLN A 108 2.02 -1.40 -10.95
C GLN A 108 2.96 -0.41 -11.67
N PHE A 109 4.23 -0.72 -11.78
CA PHE A 109 5.21 0.12 -12.48
C PHE A 109 5.53 -0.34 -13.91
N ALA A 110 5.00 -1.47 -14.34
CA ALA A 110 4.99 -1.87 -15.74
C ALA A 110 3.77 -1.28 -16.47
N ASP A 111 3.86 -1.09 -17.77
CA ASP A 111 2.73 -0.64 -18.57
C ASP A 111 1.94 -1.82 -19.15
N THR A 112 0.62 -1.72 -19.12
CA THR A 112 -0.29 -2.61 -19.84
C THR A 112 -1.46 -1.79 -20.37
N PRO A 113 -1.83 -1.97 -21.64
CA PRO A 113 -2.85 -1.12 -22.28
C PRO A 113 -4.29 -1.42 -21.85
N ARG A 114 -4.52 -2.50 -21.10
CA ARG A 114 -5.85 -3.04 -20.84
C ARG A 114 -6.36 -2.82 -19.42
N ASP A 115 -5.58 -2.18 -18.57
CA ASP A 115 -5.93 -2.08 -17.16
C ASP A 115 -5.51 -0.76 -16.54
N THR A 116 -6.07 -0.49 -15.37
CA THR A 116 -5.75 0.68 -14.56
C THR A 116 -4.92 0.25 -13.36
N VAL A 117 -3.86 0.94 -13.15
CA VAL A 117 -2.87 0.70 -12.09
C VAL A 117 -3.46 0.66 -10.68
N PHE A 118 -2.72 0.14 -9.74
CA PHE A 118 -2.87 -0.02 -8.29
C PHE A 118 -3.77 -1.15 -7.78
N THR A 119 -4.18 -2.07 -8.62
CA THR A 119 -4.96 -3.23 -8.19
C THR A 119 -4.09 -4.49 -8.12
N THR A 120 -4.51 -5.45 -7.30
CA THR A 120 -3.91 -6.80 -7.31
C THR A 120 -4.10 -7.45 -8.69
N GLU A 121 -5.23 -7.19 -9.32
CA GLU A 121 -5.53 -7.65 -10.68
C GLU A 121 -4.50 -7.14 -11.68
N TYR A 122 -4.12 -5.88 -11.62
CA TYR A 122 -3.06 -5.32 -12.46
C TYR A 122 -1.74 -6.09 -12.32
N SER A 123 -1.35 -6.43 -11.10
CA SER A 123 -0.14 -7.21 -10.86
C SER A 123 -0.25 -8.64 -11.41
N VAL A 124 -1.41 -9.27 -11.29
CA VAL A 124 -1.66 -10.61 -11.86
C VAL A 124 -1.68 -10.56 -13.39
N ARG A 125 -2.28 -9.52 -13.98
CA ARG A 125 -2.30 -9.33 -15.43
C ARG A 125 -0.90 -9.20 -16.01
N THR A 126 -0.10 -8.28 -15.49
CA THR A 126 1.29 -8.11 -15.95
C THR A 126 2.12 -9.37 -15.78
N ALA A 127 1.91 -10.16 -14.71
CA ALA A 127 2.57 -11.45 -14.52
C ALA A 127 2.15 -12.48 -15.59
N ARG A 128 0.87 -12.53 -15.96
CA ARG A 128 0.39 -13.42 -17.03
C ARG A 128 0.92 -12.98 -18.39
N GLU A 129 0.90 -11.70 -18.70
CA GLU A 129 1.48 -11.16 -19.94
C GLU A 129 2.98 -11.49 -20.03
N ALA A 130 3.72 -11.38 -18.92
CA ALA A 130 5.12 -11.76 -18.88
C ALA A 130 5.34 -13.24 -19.17
N VAL A 131 4.57 -14.13 -18.56
CA VAL A 131 4.67 -15.57 -18.78
C VAL A 131 4.33 -15.92 -20.22
N ASP A 132 3.23 -15.39 -20.75
CA ASP A 132 2.82 -15.66 -22.13
C ASP A 132 3.87 -15.16 -23.13
N GLY A 133 4.39 -13.95 -22.93
CA GLY A 133 5.41 -13.38 -23.81
C GLY A 133 6.76 -14.12 -23.75
N LEU A 134 7.28 -14.40 -22.55
CA LEU A 134 8.57 -15.07 -22.37
C LEU A 134 8.54 -16.54 -22.86
N LEU A 135 7.40 -17.19 -22.79
CA LEU A 135 7.22 -18.57 -23.28
C LEU A 135 6.73 -18.66 -24.74
N GLY A 136 6.46 -17.53 -25.37
CA GLY A 136 5.94 -17.49 -26.74
C GLY A 136 4.55 -18.12 -26.87
N VAL A 137 3.73 -18.07 -25.82
CA VAL A 137 2.37 -18.60 -25.81
C VAL A 137 1.35 -17.48 -25.77
N ASN A 138 0.13 -17.73 -26.18
CA ASN A 138 -0.98 -16.78 -26.05
C ASN A 138 -2.19 -17.52 -25.46
N ARG A 139 -2.39 -17.36 -24.19
CA ARG A 139 -3.52 -17.97 -23.46
C ARG A 139 -4.69 -16.99 -23.27
N GLY A 140 -4.58 -15.82 -23.88
CA GLY A 140 -5.59 -14.79 -23.74
C GLY A 140 -5.64 -14.21 -22.33
N VAL A 141 -4.73 -13.31 -22.03
CA VAL A 141 -4.80 -12.53 -20.77
C VAL A 141 -6.04 -11.65 -20.83
N PRO A 142 -7.00 -11.81 -19.90
CA PRO A 142 -8.28 -11.12 -19.94
C PRO A 142 -8.18 -9.62 -19.76
#